data_a4639837b04c55e38ccc5c6f313a0801
#
_entry.id   a4639837b04c55e38ccc5c6f313a0801
#
_cell.length_a   1.000
_cell.length_b   1.000
_cell.length_c   1.000
_cell.angle_alpha   90.00
_cell.angle_beta   90.00
_cell.angle_gamma   90.00
#
_symmetry.space_group_name_H-M   'P 1'
#
loop_
_entity.id
_entity.type
_entity.pdbx_description
1 polymer ?
#
loop_
_entity_poly.entity_id
_entity_poly.type
_entity_poly.pdbx_seq_one_letter_code
_entity_poly.pdbx_strand_id
1 'polypeptide(L)' 'MNRMRKVLIADDEVKVGQLVKRLIQWDRLGLTCIGLVTDGQTAYEKILSESPDIVITDIR' A
#
# COMPACT_ATOMS: atom_id res chain seq x y z
N MET A 1 6.96 -2.96 -22.47
CA MET A 1 6.33 -3.71 -21.39
C MET A 1 6.18 -2.81 -20.18
N ASN A 2 4.97 -2.71 -19.65
CA ASN A 2 4.70 -1.82 -18.53
C ASN A 2 5.05 -2.48 -17.21
N ARG A 3 5.88 -1.80 -16.45
CA ARG A 3 6.19 -2.23 -15.09
C ARG A 3 5.08 -1.77 -14.16
N MET A 4 4.58 -2.69 -13.34
CA MET A 4 3.58 -2.33 -12.33
C MET A 4 4.22 -1.53 -11.21
N ARG A 5 3.57 -0.46 -10.79
CA ARG A 5 4.05 0.34 -9.66
C ARG A 5 3.59 -0.29 -8.35
N LYS A 6 4.50 -0.34 -7.40
CA LYS A 6 4.25 -0.97 -6.10
C LYS A 6 3.60 0.02 -5.15
N VAL A 7 2.49 -0.38 -4.56
CA VAL A 7 1.74 0.46 -3.62
C VAL A 7 1.69 -0.21 -2.26
N LEU A 8 2.06 0.53 -1.23
CA LEU A 8 1.90 0.11 0.16
C LEU A 8 0.73 0.88 0.76
N ILE A 9 -0.17 0.16 1.42
CA ILE A 9 -1.27 0.77 2.16
C ILE A 9 -0.96 0.66 3.65
N ALA A 10 -0.96 1.78 4.34
CA ALA A 10 -0.65 1.84 5.77
C ALA A 10 -1.76 2.60 6.48
N ASP A 11 -2.57 1.89 7.26
CA ASP A 11 -3.71 2.47 7.96
C ASP A 11 -3.89 1.77 9.31
N ASP A 12 -4.04 2.53 10.38
CA ASP A 12 -4.21 1.95 11.72
C ASP A 12 -5.55 1.24 11.87
N GLU A 13 -6.50 1.49 10.98
CA GLU A 13 -7.77 0.78 10.94
C GLU A 13 -7.75 -0.25 9.82
N VAL A 14 -7.73 -1.53 10.18
CA VAL A 14 -7.63 -2.63 9.22
C VAL A 14 -8.76 -2.57 8.19
N LYS A 15 -9.98 -2.29 8.64
CA LYS A 15 -11.14 -2.27 7.75
C LYS A 15 -11.05 -1.15 6.71
N VAL A 16 -10.51 0.00 7.11
CA VAL A 16 -10.33 1.12 6.19
C VAL A 16 -9.29 0.77 5.13
N GLY A 17 -8.17 0.18 5.54
CA GLY A 17 -7.15 -0.25 4.59
C GLY A 17 -7.69 -1.28 3.61
N GLN A 18 -8.47 -2.23 4.08
CA GLN A 18 -9.10 -3.23 3.22
C GLN A 18 -10.07 -2.60 2.24
N LEU A 19 -10.83 -1.60 2.68
CA LEU A 19 -11.75 -0.87 1.81
C LEU A 19 -10.99 -0.13 0.72
N VAL A 20 -9.93 0.58 1.08
CA VAL A 20 -9.09 1.29 0.12
C VAL A 20 -8.55 0.32 -0.91
N LYS A 21 -8.06 -0.84 -0.47
CA LYS A 21 -7.54 -1.85 -1.37
C LYS A 21 -8.59 -2.34 -2.36
N ARG A 22 -9.84 -2.47 -1.90
CA ARG A 22 -10.93 -2.94 -2.77
C ARG A 22 -11.39 -1.89 -3.77
N LEU A 23 -11.27 -0.61 -3.42
CA LEU A 23 -11.74 0.48 -4.28
C LEU A 23 -10.78 0.83 -5.41
N ILE A 24 -9.51 0.50 -5.26
CA ILE A 24 -8.51 0.80 -6.27
C ILE A 24 -8.60 -0.19 -7.42
N GLN A 25 -8.61 0.30 -8.63
CA GLN A 25 -8.63 -0.52 -9.83
C GLN A 25 -7.18 -0.84 -10.24
N TRP A 26 -6.59 -1.79 -9.51
CA TRP A 26 -5.16 -2.09 -9.61
C TRP A 26 -4.68 -2.37 -11.03
N ASP A 27 -5.33 -3.31 -11.71
CA ASP A 27 -4.92 -3.69 -13.06
C ASP A 27 -5.03 -2.54 -14.03
N ARG A 28 -6.11 -1.78 -13.92
CA ARG A 28 -6.38 -0.67 -14.83
C ARG A 28 -5.36 0.43 -14.68
N LEU A 29 -4.89 0.67 -13.46
CA LEU A 29 -3.93 1.73 -13.17
C LEU A 29 -2.49 1.27 -13.25
N GLY A 30 -2.25 0.00 -13.52
CA GLY A 30 -0.89 -0.55 -13.56
C GLY A 30 -0.24 -0.58 -12.19
N LEU A 31 -1.03 -0.89 -11.15
CA LEU A 31 -0.57 -0.90 -9.76
C LEU A 31 -0.61 -2.31 -9.18
N THR A 32 0.27 -2.57 -8.22
CA THR A 32 0.22 -3.80 -7.45
C THR A 32 0.33 -3.47 -5.96
N CYS A 33 -0.50 -4.10 -5.15
CA CYS A 33 -0.46 -3.91 -3.70
C CYS A 33 0.59 -4.84 -3.10
N ILE A 34 1.60 -4.27 -2.47
CA ILE A 34 2.68 -5.07 -1.86
C ILE A 34 2.47 -5.30 -0.37
N GLY A 35 1.50 -4.64 0.23
CA GLY A 35 1.22 -4.88 1.62
C GLY A 35 0.14 -3.97 2.16
N LEU A 36 -0.44 -4.41 3.27
CA LEU A 36 -1.42 -3.66 4.04
C LEU A 36 -0.95 -3.73 5.48
N VAL A 37 -0.43 -2.62 5.99
CA VAL A 37 0.16 -2.56 7.33
C VAL A 37 -0.63 -1.60 8.21
N THR A 38 -0.52 -1.77 9.52
CA THR A 38 -1.39 -1.07 10.46
C THR A 38 -0.65 -0.14 11.42
N ASP A 39 0.68 -0.08 11.34
CA ASP A 39 1.45 0.81 12.19
C ASP A 39 2.64 1.39 11.44
N GLY A 40 3.20 2.47 11.99
CA GLY A 40 4.29 3.20 11.35
C GLY A 40 5.59 2.42 11.28
N GLN A 41 5.89 1.62 12.31
CA GLN A 41 7.12 0.84 12.35
C GLN A 41 7.14 -0.20 11.23
N THR A 42 6.06 -0.96 11.09
CA THR A 42 5.94 -1.96 10.04
C THR A 42 5.96 -1.30 8.66
N ALA A 43 5.28 -0.15 8.51
CA ALA A 43 5.30 0.59 7.26
C ALA A 43 6.71 1.02 6.88
N TYR A 44 7.46 1.53 7.85
CA TYR A 44 8.82 1.97 7.63
C TYR A 44 9.73 0.82 7.17
N GLU A 45 9.62 -0.32 7.85
CA GLU A 45 10.40 -1.51 7.50
C GLU A 45 10.06 -1.98 6.09
N LYS A 46 8.78 -1.96 5.72
CA LYS A 46 8.33 -2.37 4.41
C LYS A 46 8.85 -1.42 3.32
N ILE A 47 8.83 -0.12 3.61
CA ILE A 47 9.37 0.88 2.68
C ILE A 47 10.84 0.62 2.41
N LEU A 48 11.62 0.34 3.46
CA LEU A 48 13.04 0.09 3.31
C LEU A 48 13.34 -1.20 2.55
N SER A 49 12.55 -2.25 2.81
CA SER A 49 12.83 -3.57 2.23
C SER A 49 12.30 -3.72 0.81
N GLU A 50 11.21 -3.07 0.46
CA GLU A 50 10.55 -3.31 -0.83
C GLU A 50 10.47 -2.08 -1.74
N SER A 51 10.85 -0.93 -1.26
CA SER A 51 10.92 0.31 -2.04
C SER A 51 9.65 0.56 -2.86
N PRO A 52 8.49 0.74 -2.20
CA PRO A 52 7.26 1.02 -2.94
C PRO A 52 7.35 2.36 -3.68
N ASP A 53 6.63 2.43 -4.79
CA ASP A 53 6.55 3.66 -5.57
C ASP A 53 5.56 4.64 -4.94
N ILE A 54 4.52 4.11 -4.29
CA ILE A 54 3.44 4.91 -3.70
C ILE A 54 3.13 4.36 -2.31
N VAL A 55 2.94 5.26 -1.36
CA VAL A 55 2.47 4.89 -0.02
C VAL A 55 1.19 5.67 0.26
N ILE A 56 0.12 4.92 0.53
CA ILE A 56 -1.16 5.49 0.96
C ILE A 56 -1.20 5.31 2.48
N THR A 57 -1.19 6.39 3.22
CA THR A 57 -1.06 6.30 4.67
C THR A 57 -2.06 7.19 5.41
N ASP A 58 -2.59 6.65 6.52
CA ASP A 58 -3.40 7.36 7.49
C ASP A 58 -3.10 6.79 8.87
N ILE A 59 -1.83 6.80 9.24
CA ILE A 59 -1.38 6.33 10.54
C ILE A 59 -1.26 7.51 11.49
N ARG A 60 -1.82 7.37 12.67
CA ARG A 60 -1.84 8.42 13.70
C ARG A 60 -0.90 8.12 14.85
#